data_f018a47a045f5300273ef2d21c57646c
#
_entry.id   f018a47a045f5300273ef2d21c57646c
#
_cell.length_a   1.000
_cell.length_b   1.000
_cell.length_c   1.000
_cell.angle_alpha   90.00
_cell.angle_beta   90.00
_cell.angle_gamma   90.00
#
_symmetry.space_group_name_H-M   'P 1'
#
loop_
_entity.id
_entity.type
_entity.pdbx_description
1 polymer ?
#
loop_
_entity_poly.entity_id
_entity_poly.type
_entity_poly.pdbx_seq_one_letter_code
_entity_poly.pdbx_strand_id
1 'polypeptide(L)'
;MQDLRLLIVIVKREFDENFTSFFREHGVESIFGLLCQGTAGQKLLSLLGLEKTGKALLYTMVQRKKAKRLMAQMVSDMGLDMPGNGIALTVPVGSIG
;
A
#
# COMPACT_ATOMS: atom_id res chain seq x y z
N MET A 1 3.24 19.01 15.22
CA MET A 1 2.53 17.72 15.14
C MET A 1 2.62 17.20 13.72
N GLN A 2 2.94 15.94 13.55
CA GLN A 2 3.11 15.37 12.23
C GLN A 2 1.78 14.95 11.65
N ASP A 3 1.57 15.28 10.37
CA ASP A 3 0.38 14.87 9.65
C ASP A 3 0.68 13.52 9.00
N LEU A 4 0.35 12.45 9.69
CA LEU A 4 0.62 11.10 9.24
C LEU A 4 -0.51 10.56 8.38
N ARG A 5 -0.13 9.76 7.41
CA ARG A 5 -1.06 9.06 6.53
C ARG A 5 -0.74 7.58 6.54
N LEU A 6 -1.78 6.78 6.58
CA LEU A 6 -1.64 5.35 6.32
C LEU A 6 -1.72 5.16 4.80
N LEU A 7 -0.63 4.71 4.22
CA LEU A 7 -0.57 4.44 2.78
C LEU A 7 -0.80 2.95 2.58
N ILE A 8 -1.81 2.64 1.80
CA ILE A 8 -2.19 1.24 1.52
C ILE A 8 -2.06 1.02 0.02
N VAL A 9 -1.38 -0.06 -0.36
CA VAL A 9 -1.20 -0.44 -1.76
C VAL A 9 -1.66 -1.87 -1.92
N ILE A 10 -2.54 -2.10 -2.89
CA ILE A 10 -3.08 -3.42 -3.18
C ILE A 10 -2.65 -3.77 -4.60
N VAL A 11 -1.85 -4.81 -4.74
CA VAL A 11 -1.26 -5.20 -6.02
C VAL A 11 -1.37 -6.71 -6.20
N LYS A 12 -1.10 -7.18 -7.41
CA LYS A 12 -0.97 -8.62 -7.63
C LYS A 12 0.19 -9.15 -6.78
N ARG A 13 0.02 -10.36 -6.23
CA ARG A 13 1.03 -10.96 -5.37
C ARG A 13 2.40 -11.03 -6.06
N GLU A 14 2.41 -11.27 -7.35
CA GLU A 14 3.66 -11.36 -8.10
C GLU A 14 4.46 -10.04 -8.09
N PHE A 15 3.82 -8.92 -7.78
CA PHE A 15 4.47 -7.61 -7.73
C PHE A 15 4.80 -7.16 -6.31
N ASP A 16 4.57 -8.01 -5.32
CA ASP A 16 4.82 -7.68 -3.92
C ASP A 16 6.24 -7.19 -3.69
N GLU A 17 7.22 -7.95 -4.16
CA GLU A 17 8.63 -7.59 -3.98
C GLU A 17 9.01 -6.34 -4.75
N ASN A 18 8.42 -6.14 -5.92
CA ASN A 18 8.68 -4.94 -6.72
C ASN A 18 8.29 -3.69 -5.96
N PHE A 19 7.12 -3.69 -5.35
CA PHE A 19 6.64 -2.55 -4.57
C PHE A 19 7.39 -2.40 -3.27
N THR A 20 7.75 -3.49 -2.61
CA THR A 20 8.56 -3.44 -1.40
C THR A 20 9.91 -2.80 -1.68
N SER A 21 10.56 -3.19 -2.76
CA SER A 21 11.83 -2.60 -3.19
C SER A 21 11.67 -1.13 -3.52
N PHE A 22 10.60 -0.77 -4.22
CA PHE A 22 10.29 0.62 -4.52
C PHE A 22 10.24 1.47 -3.26
N PHE A 23 9.51 1.01 -2.24
CA PHE A 23 9.40 1.75 -0.99
C PHE A 23 10.74 1.88 -0.28
N ARG A 24 11.55 0.82 -0.26
CA ARG A 24 12.87 0.89 0.34
C ARG A 24 13.77 1.88 -0.38
N GLU A 25 13.73 1.90 -1.70
CA GLU A 25 14.51 2.84 -2.49
C GLU A 25 14.10 4.29 -2.24
N HIS A 26 12.87 4.50 -1.81
CA HIS A 26 12.36 5.83 -1.50
C HIS A 26 12.40 6.14 0.00
N GLY A 27 13.19 5.38 0.76
CA GLY A 27 13.45 5.67 2.16
C GLY A 27 12.37 5.19 3.12
N VAL A 28 11.48 4.30 2.68
CA VAL A 28 10.47 3.71 3.55
C VAL A 28 11.00 2.37 4.04
N GLU A 29 11.42 2.33 5.30
CA GLU A 29 12.01 1.11 5.86
C GLU A 29 10.98 0.20 6.51
N SER A 30 9.90 0.78 7.03
CA SER A 30 8.87 0.02 7.75
C SER A 30 7.67 -0.18 6.85
N ILE A 31 7.76 -1.15 5.96
CA ILE A 31 6.64 -1.56 5.12
C ILE A 31 6.14 -2.91 5.58
N PHE A 32 4.83 -3.04 5.73
CA PHE A 32 4.20 -4.27 6.17
C PHE A 32 3.40 -4.87 5.03
N GLY A 33 3.42 -6.19 4.92
CA GLY A 33 2.71 -6.88 3.87
C GLY A 33 1.76 -7.93 4.44
N LEU A 34 0.57 -8.01 3.87
CA LEU A 34 -0.42 -9.04 4.17
C LEU A 34 -0.72 -9.80 2.89
N LEU A 35 -0.53 -11.11 2.96
CA LEU A 35 -0.88 -11.97 1.85
C LEU A 35 -2.25 -12.58 2.11
N CYS A 36 -2.93 -12.97 1.05
CA CYS A 36 -4.29 -13.52 1.13
C CYS A 36 -4.40 -14.80 1.93
N GLN A 37 -3.31 -15.35 2.43
CA GLN A 37 -3.30 -16.67 3.06
C GLN A 37 -3.41 -16.63 4.58
N GLY A 38 -3.25 -15.47 5.21
CA GLY A 38 -3.40 -15.35 6.65
C GLY A 38 -4.84 -15.02 7.02
N THR A 39 -5.29 -15.48 8.18
CA THR A 39 -6.65 -15.24 8.63
C THR A 39 -6.98 -13.73 8.72
N ALA A 40 -6.06 -12.96 9.28
CA ALA A 40 -6.27 -11.52 9.41
C ALA A 40 -6.23 -10.82 8.06
N GLY A 41 -5.30 -11.22 7.20
CA GLY A 41 -5.20 -10.67 5.86
C GLY A 41 -6.42 -11.01 5.01
N GLN A 42 -6.94 -12.22 5.15
CA GLN A 42 -8.16 -12.61 4.43
C GLN A 42 -9.36 -11.79 4.84
N LYS A 43 -9.52 -11.53 6.14
CA LYS A 43 -10.64 -10.71 6.60
C LYS A 43 -10.59 -9.31 6.03
N LEU A 44 -9.41 -8.70 6.01
CA LEU A 44 -9.26 -7.36 5.46
C LEU A 44 -9.53 -7.35 3.96
N LEU A 45 -8.99 -8.31 3.23
CA LEU A 45 -9.20 -8.43 1.80
C LEU A 45 -10.65 -8.74 1.46
N SER A 46 -11.32 -9.52 2.32
CA SER A 46 -12.74 -9.79 2.16
C SER A 46 -13.57 -8.52 2.31
N LEU A 47 -13.25 -7.70 3.31
CA LEU A 47 -13.94 -6.43 3.52
C LEU A 47 -13.75 -5.48 2.33
N LEU A 48 -12.64 -5.59 1.63
CA LEU A 48 -12.34 -4.79 0.44
C LEU A 48 -12.83 -5.46 -0.85
N GLY A 49 -13.46 -6.64 -0.75
CA GLY A 49 -13.92 -7.38 -1.92
C GLY A 49 -12.81 -8.01 -2.74
N LEU A 50 -11.63 -8.20 -2.15
CA LEU A 50 -10.45 -8.67 -2.87
C LEU A 50 -10.04 -10.10 -2.50
N GLU A 51 -10.84 -10.79 -1.72
CA GLU A 51 -10.55 -12.17 -1.36
C GLU A 51 -10.50 -13.05 -2.62
N LYS A 52 -9.63 -14.05 -2.60
CA LYS A 52 -9.45 -15.01 -3.70
C LYS A 52 -8.94 -14.39 -5.00
N THR A 53 -8.40 -13.19 -4.96
CA THR A 53 -7.93 -12.52 -6.17
C THR A 53 -6.43 -12.65 -6.39
N GLY A 54 -5.71 -13.33 -5.51
CA GLY A 54 -4.24 -13.42 -5.61
C GLY A 54 -3.57 -12.08 -5.39
N LYS A 55 -4.16 -11.22 -4.58
CA LYS A 55 -3.61 -9.90 -4.29
C LYS A 55 -2.77 -9.90 -3.03
N ALA A 56 -1.88 -8.94 -2.94
CA ALA A 56 -1.13 -8.63 -1.75
C ALA A 56 -1.47 -7.20 -1.33
N LEU A 57 -1.54 -6.99 -0.04
CA LEU A 57 -1.79 -5.67 0.52
C LEU A 57 -0.52 -5.24 1.25
N LEU A 58 -0.01 -4.08 0.89
CA LEU A 58 1.14 -3.47 1.56
C LEU A 58 0.67 -2.20 2.24
N TYR A 59 1.18 -1.93 3.43
CA TYR A 59 0.83 -0.68 4.10
C TYR A 59 2.01 -0.15 4.89
N THR A 60 2.04 1.16 5.04
CA THR A 60 3.04 1.84 5.84
C THR A 60 2.48 3.19 6.29
N MET A 61 3.08 3.74 7.33
CA MET A 61 2.72 5.08 7.80
C MET A 61 3.81 6.06 7.40
N VAL A 62 3.41 7.15 6.75
CA VAL A 62 4.33 8.18 6.30
C VAL A 62 3.69 9.55 6.51
N GLN A 63 4.50 10.59 6.47
CA GLN A 63 4.00 11.96 6.50
C GLN A 63 3.25 12.26 5.20
N ARG A 64 2.28 13.15 5.28
CA ARG A 64 1.43 13.50 4.14
C ARG A 64 2.23 13.89 2.91
N LYS A 65 3.26 14.72 3.08
CA LYS A 65 4.09 15.14 1.94
C LYS A 65 4.78 13.98 1.28
N LYS A 66 5.28 13.04 2.09
CA LYS A 66 5.93 11.86 1.55
C LYS A 66 4.93 10.94 0.86
N ALA A 67 3.74 10.79 1.42
CA ALA A 67 2.68 10.01 0.81
C ALA A 67 2.34 10.53 -0.59
N LYS A 68 2.21 11.85 -0.73
CA LYS A 68 1.95 12.46 -2.04
C LYS A 68 3.05 12.15 -3.05
N ARG A 69 4.31 12.26 -2.62
CA ARG A 69 5.44 11.96 -3.51
C ARG A 69 5.46 10.49 -3.91
N LEU A 70 5.22 9.61 -2.94
CA LEU A 70 5.20 8.17 -3.21
C LEU A 70 4.06 7.80 -4.16
N MET A 71 2.89 8.40 -3.99
CA MET A 71 1.77 8.17 -4.91
C MET A 71 2.13 8.58 -6.34
N ALA A 72 2.71 9.76 -6.50
CA ALA A 72 3.12 10.26 -7.82
C ALA A 72 4.20 9.35 -8.43
N GLN A 73 5.16 8.91 -7.64
CA GLN A 73 6.22 8.03 -8.12
C GLN A 73 5.69 6.64 -8.48
N MET A 74 4.72 6.12 -7.74
CA MET A 74 4.11 4.85 -8.08
C MET A 74 3.37 4.92 -9.42
N VAL A 75 2.70 6.02 -9.68
CA VAL A 75 2.07 6.22 -10.99
C VAL A 75 3.13 6.27 -12.08
N SER A 76 4.17 7.06 -11.87
CA SER A 76 5.22 7.28 -12.88
C SER A 76 6.07 6.03 -13.11
N ASP A 77 6.52 5.39 -12.03
CA ASP A 77 7.52 4.31 -12.11
C ASP A 77 6.91 2.92 -12.16
N MET A 78 5.75 2.74 -11.54
CA MET A 78 5.12 1.43 -11.42
C MET A 78 3.85 1.29 -12.24
N GLY A 79 3.46 2.34 -12.96
CA GLY A 79 2.29 2.32 -13.81
C GLY A 79 0.98 2.12 -13.05
N LEU A 80 0.87 2.66 -11.85
CA LEU A 80 -0.26 2.40 -10.98
C LEU A 80 -1.58 2.98 -11.50
N ASP A 81 -1.51 3.94 -12.41
CA ASP A 81 -2.69 4.52 -13.06
C ASP A 81 -3.25 3.62 -14.16
N MET A 82 -2.52 2.58 -14.55
CA MET A 82 -2.98 1.64 -15.58
C MET A 82 -3.93 0.63 -14.96
N PRO A 83 -5.06 0.33 -15.61
CA PRO A 83 -6.00 -0.66 -15.10
C PRO A 83 -5.34 -2.02 -14.88
N GLY A 84 -5.62 -2.61 -13.73
CA GLY A 84 -5.10 -3.93 -13.38
C GLY A 84 -3.73 -3.92 -12.69
N ASN A 85 -3.05 -2.77 -12.63
CA ASN A 85 -1.72 -2.71 -12.01
C ASN A 85 -1.77 -2.54 -10.50
N GLY A 86 -2.91 -2.19 -9.96
CA GLY A 86 -3.05 -2.07 -8.52
C GLY A 86 -3.84 -0.85 -8.11
N ILE A 87 -3.99 -0.72 -6.81
CA ILE A 87 -4.71 0.39 -6.19
C ILE A 87 -3.85 0.92 -5.06
N ALA A 88 -3.76 2.23 -4.95
CA ALA A 88 -3.13 2.86 -3.80
C ALA A 88 -4.07 3.91 -3.24
N LEU A 89 -4.11 3.98 -1.91
CA LEU A 89 -4.93 4.96 -1.23
C LEU A 89 -4.25 5.42 0.05
N THR A 90 -4.61 6.59 0.50
CA THR A 90 -4.11 7.11 1.76
C THR A 90 -5.27 7.37 2.70
N VAL A 91 -5.05 7.10 3.98
CA VAL A 91 -6.04 7.34 5.03
C VAL A 91 -5.42 8.28 6.04
N PRO A 92 -6.08 9.40 6.38
CA PRO A 92 -5.58 10.26 7.43
C PRO A 92 -5.58 9.51 8.76
N VAL A 93 -4.46 9.60 9.47
CA VAL A 93 -4.39 9.03 10.81
C VAL A 93 -4.64 10.17 11.78
N GLY A 94 -5.88 10.29 12.19
CA GLY A 94 -6.25 11.34 13.12
C GLY A 94 -5.70 11.04 14.51
N SER A 95 -5.48 12.11 15.30
CA SER A 95 -5.21 11.89 16.70
C SER A 95 -6.51 11.42 17.33
N ILE A 96 -6.47 10.21 17.82
CA ILE A 96 -7.57 9.71 18.63
C ILE A 96 -7.29 10.20 20.02
N GLY A 97 -7.77 11.37 20.25
CA GLY A 97 -7.55 12.02 21.54
C GLY A 97 -8.29 11.33 22.64
#